data_8b328f9cb0c521effba7fff25eee1c24
#
_entry.id   8b328f9cb0c521effba7fff25eee1c24
#
_cell.length_a   1.000
_cell.length_b   1.000
_cell.length_c   1.000
_cell.angle_alpha   90.00
_cell.angle_beta   90.00
_cell.angle_gamma   90.00
#
_symmetry.space_group_name_H-M   'P 1'
#
loop_
_entity.id
_entity.type
_entity.pdbx_description
1 polymer ?
#
loop_
_entity_poly.entity_id
_entity_poly.type
_entity_poly.pdbx_seq_one_letter_code
_entity_poly.pdbx_strand_id
1 'polypeptide(L)'
;VKAVVSNRIYMDIDPQAFNALDKALTYKIDSYRSDVAPTMIKNVRKIRNGLVSIPVGRFDLIPEGYEIKDKRVLLPVDFPKFKFDLRQSQQDVYDTIEDNAIINAFVSWGKTFTALAIAAKLGQKTLVVTHTVSLRTQWEKEIKKVFGIEPGIIGSGKYDISPPIVVGNIQTLYKLRGKIEKEFGTLIIDECHHI
;
A
#
# COMPACT_ATOMS: atom_id res chain seq x y z
N VAL A 1 7.17 -25.74 7.72
CA VAL A 1 6.50 -24.58 8.34
C VAL A 1 6.03 -23.64 7.23
N LYS A 2 4.94 -22.89 7.44
CA LYS A 2 4.36 -22.01 6.42
C LYS A 2 4.38 -20.55 6.86
N ALA A 3 4.70 -19.66 5.91
CA ALA A 3 4.47 -18.24 6.03
C ALA A 3 3.27 -17.86 5.15
N VAL A 4 2.23 -17.27 5.74
CA VAL A 4 1.03 -16.83 5.01
C VAL A 4 1.11 -15.34 4.78
N VAL A 5 1.13 -14.93 3.53
CA VAL A 5 1.16 -13.53 3.10
C VAL A 5 -0.27 -13.05 2.83
N SER A 6 -0.66 -11.95 3.47
CA SER A 6 -1.90 -11.22 3.21
C SER A 6 -1.66 -9.71 3.41
N ASN A 7 -2.42 -9.01 4.24
CA ASN A 7 -2.11 -7.63 4.67
C ASN A 7 -0.85 -7.53 5.55
N ARG A 8 -0.40 -8.65 6.10
CA ARG A 8 0.86 -8.88 6.82
C ARG A 8 1.37 -10.27 6.49
N ILE A 9 2.59 -10.59 6.88
CA ILE A 9 3.14 -11.95 6.81
C ILE A 9 2.91 -12.61 8.17
N TYR A 10 2.21 -13.74 8.18
CA TYR A 10 1.91 -14.54 9.37
C TYR A 10 2.72 -15.83 9.35
N MET A 11 3.43 -16.13 10.43
CA MET A 11 4.25 -17.33 10.54
C MET A 11 4.38 -17.79 12.00
N ASP A 12 4.49 -19.10 12.21
CA ASP A 12 4.84 -19.68 13.51
C ASP A 12 6.35 -19.67 13.67
N ILE A 13 6.84 -19.12 14.77
CA ILE A 13 8.27 -19.00 15.08
C ILE A 13 8.57 -19.45 16.53
N ASP A 14 9.79 -19.86 16.78
CA ASP A 14 10.28 -20.12 18.11
C ASP A 14 10.63 -18.83 18.89
N PRO A 15 10.80 -18.92 20.22
CA PRO A 15 11.10 -17.75 21.05
C PRO A 15 12.42 -17.05 20.72
N GLN A 16 13.43 -17.76 20.17
CA GLN A 16 14.71 -17.16 19.81
C GLN A 16 14.56 -16.33 18.53
N ALA A 17 13.89 -16.88 17.51
CA ALA A 17 13.56 -16.17 16.28
C ALA A 17 12.66 -14.95 16.56
N PHE A 18 11.74 -15.03 17.54
CA PHE A 18 10.95 -13.87 17.94
C PHE A 18 11.81 -12.71 18.42
N ASN A 19 12.83 -12.96 19.26
CA ASN A 19 13.70 -11.89 19.77
C ASN A 19 14.47 -11.19 18.63
N ALA A 20 14.92 -11.95 17.65
CA ALA A 20 15.56 -11.39 16.45
C ALA A 20 14.62 -10.49 15.65
N LEU A 21 13.39 -10.94 15.44
CA LEU A 21 12.35 -10.15 14.74
C LEU A 21 11.95 -8.89 15.53
N ASP A 22 11.78 -8.99 16.85
CA ASP A 22 11.45 -7.84 17.71
C ASP A 22 12.53 -6.78 17.64
N LYS A 23 13.80 -7.20 17.66
CA LYS A 23 14.94 -6.28 17.48
C LYS A 23 14.96 -5.65 16.09
N ALA A 24 14.78 -6.43 15.02
CA ALA A 24 14.82 -5.98 13.64
C ALA A 24 13.66 -5.05 13.27
N LEU A 25 12.52 -5.19 13.96
CA LEU A 25 11.27 -4.47 13.68
C LEU A 25 10.89 -3.46 14.78
N THR A 26 11.81 -3.16 15.69
CA THR A 26 11.64 -2.09 16.68
C THR A 26 12.46 -0.88 16.26
N TYR A 27 11.76 0.24 16.07
CA TYR A 27 12.35 1.51 15.66
C TYR A 27 12.24 2.52 16.80
N LYS A 28 13.34 3.23 17.06
CA LYS A 28 13.40 4.33 18.01
C LYS A 28 13.20 5.63 17.22
N ILE A 29 12.21 6.41 17.60
CA ILE A 29 12.02 7.76 17.10
C ILE A 29 12.42 8.73 18.21
N ASP A 30 13.52 9.45 18.00
CA ASP A 30 13.96 10.48 18.94
C ASP A 30 13.02 11.69 18.85
N SER A 31 12.67 12.24 20.02
CA SER A 31 11.90 13.46 20.10
C SER A 31 12.78 14.66 19.75
N TYR A 32 12.22 15.66 19.06
CA TYR A 32 12.89 16.96 18.88
C TYR A 32 13.04 17.73 20.19
N ARG A 33 12.35 17.33 21.25
CA ARG A 33 12.43 17.92 22.58
C ARG A 33 13.27 17.01 23.47
N SER A 34 14.30 17.57 24.11
CA SER A 34 15.22 16.83 24.99
C SER A 34 14.57 16.29 26.26
N ASP A 35 13.42 16.83 26.65
CA ASP A 35 12.64 16.45 27.85
C ASP A 35 11.60 15.35 27.59
N VAL A 36 11.44 14.92 26.32
CA VAL A 36 10.49 13.88 25.95
C VAL A 36 11.24 12.59 25.61
N ALA A 37 10.87 11.51 26.28
CA ALA A 37 11.44 10.19 26.00
C ALA A 37 11.18 9.75 24.54
N PRO A 38 12.13 9.06 23.91
CA PRO A 38 11.96 8.56 22.55
C PRO A 38 10.81 7.57 22.47
N THR A 39 10.07 7.62 21.36
CA THR A 39 8.98 6.68 21.09
C THR A 39 9.54 5.42 20.46
N MET A 40 9.16 4.26 21.00
CA MET A 40 9.53 2.96 20.43
C MET A 40 8.35 2.42 19.60
N ILE A 41 8.56 2.22 18.30
CA ILE A 41 7.57 1.61 17.41
C ILE A 41 7.95 0.15 17.19
N LYS A 42 7.05 -0.75 17.57
CA LYS A 42 7.19 -2.20 17.36
C LYS A 42 6.28 -2.67 16.25
N ASN A 43 6.86 -3.20 15.17
CA ASN A 43 6.12 -3.68 14.01
C ASN A 43 5.94 -5.20 13.96
N VAL A 44 6.51 -5.95 14.87
CA VAL A 44 6.15 -7.36 15.09
C VAL A 44 4.95 -7.43 16.03
N ARG A 45 3.97 -8.29 15.70
CA ARG A 45 2.77 -8.50 16.53
C ARG A 45 2.66 -9.96 16.90
N LYS A 46 2.58 -10.26 18.19
CA LYS A 46 2.18 -11.59 18.69
C LYS A 46 0.67 -11.75 18.49
N ILE A 47 0.25 -12.81 17.81
CA ILE A 47 -1.16 -13.12 17.57
C ILE A 47 -1.63 -14.16 18.60
N ARG A 48 -0.85 -15.23 18.79
CA ARG A 48 -1.02 -16.29 19.79
C ARG A 48 0.32 -16.97 20.03
N ASN A 49 0.38 -17.99 20.91
CA ASN A 49 1.62 -18.73 21.16
C ASN A 49 2.24 -19.24 19.86
N GLY A 50 3.50 -18.82 19.61
CA GLY A 50 4.27 -19.16 18.43
C GLY A 50 3.88 -18.38 17.17
N LEU A 51 2.64 -17.94 16.99
CA LEU A 51 2.19 -17.23 15.79
C LEU A 51 2.45 -15.73 15.92
N VAL A 52 3.18 -15.19 14.97
CA VAL A 52 3.46 -13.75 14.85
C VAL A 52 3.03 -13.20 13.51
N SER A 53 2.96 -11.88 13.41
CA SER A 53 2.87 -11.19 12.13
C SER A 53 3.86 -10.05 12.01
N ILE A 54 4.43 -9.90 10.81
CA ILE A 54 5.37 -8.86 10.43
C ILE A 54 4.83 -8.06 9.23
N PRO A 55 5.38 -6.87 8.94
CA PRO A 55 4.98 -6.09 7.76
C PRO A 55 5.14 -6.88 6.46
N VAL A 56 4.20 -6.73 5.54
CA VAL A 56 4.17 -7.47 4.27
C VAL A 56 5.37 -7.19 3.36
N GLY A 57 6.02 -6.03 3.50
CA GLY A 57 7.24 -5.69 2.73
C GLY A 57 8.54 -6.33 3.27
N ARG A 58 8.48 -7.17 4.30
CA ARG A 58 9.66 -7.73 4.98
C ARG A 58 9.80 -9.25 4.72
N PHE A 59 9.77 -9.64 3.44
CA PHE A 59 10.03 -11.02 3.03
C PHE A 59 11.43 -11.52 3.42
N ASP A 60 12.39 -10.60 3.51
CA ASP A 60 13.76 -10.83 3.99
C ASP A 60 13.84 -11.41 5.41
N LEU A 61 12.78 -11.25 6.20
CA LEU A 61 12.70 -11.75 7.57
C LEU A 61 11.95 -13.09 7.71
N ILE A 62 11.54 -13.70 6.61
CA ILE A 62 10.99 -15.07 6.63
C ILE A 62 12.19 -16.02 6.76
N PRO A 63 12.21 -16.92 7.78
CA PRO A 63 13.32 -17.87 7.92
C PRO A 63 13.40 -18.81 6.71
N GLU A 64 14.60 -19.29 6.42
CA GLU A 64 14.82 -20.28 5.38
C GLU A 64 14.00 -21.56 5.61
N GLY A 65 13.56 -22.20 4.53
CA GLY A 65 12.78 -23.43 4.58
C GLY A 65 11.28 -23.23 4.84
N TYR A 66 10.78 -22.00 4.93
CA TYR A 66 9.35 -21.74 5.00
C TYR A 66 8.70 -21.79 3.62
N GLU A 67 7.60 -22.54 3.50
CA GLU A 67 6.72 -22.49 2.34
C GLU A 67 5.91 -21.19 2.37
N ILE A 68 6.04 -20.34 1.36
CA ILE A 68 5.30 -19.10 1.26
C ILE A 68 3.94 -19.37 0.61
N LYS A 69 2.85 -19.09 1.34
CA LYS A 69 1.48 -19.16 0.84
C LYS A 69 0.91 -17.75 0.70
N ASP A 70 0.87 -17.25 -0.52
CA ASP A 70 0.26 -15.94 -0.81
C ASP A 70 -1.27 -16.07 -0.81
N LYS A 71 -1.92 -15.25 0.01
CA LYS A 71 -3.38 -15.11 0.12
C LYS A 71 -3.83 -13.66 -0.11
N ARG A 72 -2.99 -12.85 -0.73
CA ARG A 72 -3.39 -11.49 -1.09
C ARG A 72 -4.50 -11.53 -2.14
N VAL A 73 -5.36 -10.54 -2.07
CA VAL A 73 -6.46 -10.40 -3.04
C VAL A 73 -5.89 -9.97 -4.37
N LEU A 74 -6.14 -10.74 -5.42
CA LEU A 74 -5.85 -10.39 -6.80
C LEU A 74 -7.19 -10.19 -7.51
N LEU A 75 -7.39 -9.01 -8.09
CA LEU A 75 -8.61 -8.63 -8.81
C LEU A 75 -8.23 -8.03 -10.17
N PRO A 76 -7.80 -8.86 -11.14
CA PRO A 76 -7.52 -8.40 -12.48
C PRO A 76 -8.79 -7.87 -13.12
N VAL A 77 -8.68 -6.74 -13.82
CA VAL A 77 -9.78 -6.09 -14.54
C VAL A 77 -9.30 -5.66 -15.91
N ASP A 78 -10.24 -5.34 -16.81
CA ASP A 78 -9.89 -4.65 -18.05
C ASP A 78 -9.47 -3.21 -17.73
N PHE A 79 -8.17 -3.08 -17.40
CA PHE A 79 -7.60 -1.83 -16.97
C PHE A 79 -7.26 -0.95 -18.20
N PRO A 80 -7.56 0.36 -18.15
CA PRO A 80 -7.27 1.26 -19.27
C PRO A 80 -5.76 1.27 -19.57
N LYS A 81 -5.42 1.25 -20.86
CA LYS A 81 -4.04 1.27 -21.31
C LYS A 81 -3.40 2.63 -21.04
N PHE A 82 -2.23 2.60 -20.40
CA PHE A 82 -1.39 3.77 -20.29
C PHE A 82 -0.67 4.02 -21.63
N LYS A 83 -0.84 5.22 -22.21
CA LYS A 83 -0.40 5.54 -23.58
C LYS A 83 0.63 6.66 -23.63
N PHE A 84 1.26 6.98 -22.53
CA PHE A 84 2.23 8.08 -22.42
C PHE A 84 3.63 7.55 -22.19
N ASP A 85 4.63 8.32 -22.59
CA ASP A 85 6.02 8.04 -22.29
C ASP A 85 6.36 8.51 -20.88
N LEU A 86 7.11 7.69 -20.17
CA LEU A 86 7.69 8.04 -18.88
C LEU A 86 9.06 8.70 -19.11
N ARG A 87 9.39 9.68 -18.28
CA ARG A 87 10.77 10.19 -18.23
C ARG A 87 11.68 9.10 -17.70
N GLN A 88 12.98 9.10 -18.03
CA GLN A 88 13.91 8.05 -17.63
C GLN A 88 13.83 7.72 -16.14
N SER A 89 13.86 8.73 -15.26
CA SER A 89 13.76 8.52 -13.81
C SER A 89 12.42 7.92 -13.35
N GLN A 90 11.34 8.11 -14.11
CA GLN A 90 10.05 7.47 -13.85
C GLN A 90 10.01 6.04 -14.39
N GLN A 91 10.64 5.82 -15.55
CA GLN A 91 10.79 4.49 -16.15
C GLN A 91 11.59 3.57 -15.24
N ASP A 92 12.70 4.03 -14.68
CA ASP A 92 13.52 3.27 -13.74
C ASP A 92 12.71 2.79 -12.53
N VAL A 93 11.85 3.65 -11.97
CA VAL A 93 10.93 3.28 -10.89
C VAL A 93 9.85 2.32 -11.37
N TYR A 94 9.24 2.59 -12.53
CA TYR A 94 8.20 1.74 -13.12
C TYR A 94 8.69 0.31 -13.37
N ASP A 95 9.92 0.15 -13.86
CA ASP A 95 10.49 -1.15 -14.19
C ASP A 95 10.76 -1.99 -12.93
N THR A 96 11.17 -1.35 -11.84
CA THR A 96 11.51 -2.03 -10.58
C THR A 96 10.30 -2.46 -9.74
N ILE A 97 9.11 -1.84 -9.95
CA ILE A 97 7.95 -2.14 -9.11
C ILE A 97 7.14 -3.29 -9.69
N GLU A 98 7.14 -4.40 -8.97
CA GLU A 98 6.33 -5.60 -9.26
C GLU A 98 5.35 -5.91 -8.12
N ASP A 99 5.56 -5.34 -6.94
CA ASP A 99 4.78 -5.59 -5.72
C ASP A 99 4.72 -4.32 -4.84
N ASN A 100 4.67 -4.49 -3.51
CA ASN A 100 4.63 -3.38 -2.57
C ASN A 100 5.89 -2.51 -2.65
N ALA A 101 5.69 -1.21 -2.75
CA ALA A 101 6.78 -0.25 -2.81
C ALA A 101 6.43 1.07 -2.14
N ILE A 102 7.43 1.83 -1.74
CA ILE A 102 7.32 3.22 -1.32
C ILE A 102 8.09 4.07 -2.32
N ILE A 103 7.39 4.96 -3.02
CA ILE A 103 7.99 5.90 -3.96
C ILE A 103 8.25 7.21 -3.21
N ASN A 104 9.51 7.47 -2.88
CA ASN A 104 9.92 8.75 -2.31
C ASN A 104 10.52 9.63 -3.40
N ALA A 105 9.82 10.69 -3.79
CA ALA A 105 10.24 11.59 -4.83
C ALA A 105 9.86 13.05 -4.49
N PHE A 106 10.62 14.00 -5.00
CA PHE A 106 10.40 15.42 -4.77
C PHE A 106 9.09 15.95 -5.40
N VAL A 107 8.70 17.13 -5.00
CA VAL A 107 7.50 17.80 -5.55
C VAL A 107 7.67 18.02 -7.06
N SER A 108 6.58 17.83 -7.82
CA SER A 108 6.55 17.95 -9.29
C SER A 108 7.36 16.90 -10.07
N TRP A 109 7.87 15.84 -9.40
CA TRP A 109 8.49 14.71 -10.10
C TRP A 109 7.50 13.92 -10.96
N GLY A 110 6.21 14.01 -10.65
CA GLY A 110 5.13 13.28 -11.34
C GLY A 110 4.72 11.98 -10.67
N LYS A 111 4.74 11.93 -9.33
CA LYS A 111 4.33 10.77 -8.52
C LYS A 111 2.97 10.20 -8.95
N THR A 112 1.95 11.05 -9.07
CA THR A 112 0.60 10.66 -9.48
C THR A 112 0.59 9.97 -10.85
N PHE A 113 1.27 10.57 -11.82
CA PHE A 113 1.38 10.06 -13.18
C PHE A 113 2.07 8.69 -13.23
N THR A 114 3.19 8.56 -12.53
CA THR A 114 3.93 7.29 -12.43
C THR A 114 3.13 6.22 -11.69
N ALA A 115 2.41 6.59 -10.63
CA ALA A 115 1.55 5.66 -9.90
C ALA A 115 0.40 5.12 -10.78
N LEU A 116 -0.17 5.96 -11.67
CA LEU A 116 -1.16 5.52 -12.65
C LEU A 116 -0.57 4.58 -13.71
N ALA A 117 0.65 4.84 -14.16
CA ALA A 117 1.36 3.92 -15.06
C ALA A 117 1.57 2.54 -14.42
N ILE A 118 2.01 2.53 -13.14
CA ILE A 118 2.21 1.30 -12.37
C ILE A 118 0.87 0.57 -12.15
N ALA A 119 -0.20 1.29 -11.83
CA ALA A 119 -1.52 0.68 -11.70
C ALA A 119 -1.97 -0.01 -13.00
N ALA A 120 -1.72 0.62 -14.14
CA ALA A 120 -1.99 0.01 -15.45
C ALA A 120 -1.12 -1.22 -15.73
N LYS A 121 0.18 -1.20 -15.35
CA LYS A 121 1.09 -2.36 -15.42
C LYS A 121 0.55 -3.53 -14.60
N LEU A 122 0.09 -3.28 -13.38
CA LEU A 122 -0.43 -4.31 -12.49
C LEU A 122 -1.80 -4.85 -12.93
N GLY A 123 -2.59 -4.07 -13.66
CA GLY A 123 -3.87 -4.50 -14.23
C GLY A 123 -4.91 -4.95 -13.22
N GLN A 124 -4.82 -4.48 -11.97
CA GLN A 124 -5.71 -4.84 -10.88
C GLN A 124 -6.71 -3.71 -10.60
N LYS A 125 -7.91 -4.05 -10.15
CA LYS A 125 -8.84 -3.03 -9.64
C LYS A 125 -8.18 -2.23 -8.54
N THR A 126 -8.06 -0.92 -8.72
CA THR A 126 -7.20 -0.03 -7.93
C THR A 126 -8.01 0.92 -7.07
N LEU A 127 -7.67 1.00 -5.77
CA LEU A 127 -8.14 2.03 -4.85
C LEU A 127 -7.02 3.05 -4.59
N VAL A 128 -7.31 4.31 -4.87
CA VAL A 128 -6.45 5.43 -4.49
C VAL A 128 -7.00 6.06 -3.21
N VAL A 129 -6.18 6.12 -2.17
CA VAL A 129 -6.51 6.71 -0.87
C VAL A 129 -5.91 8.10 -0.75
N THR A 130 -6.75 9.08 -0.46
CA THR A 130 -6.35 10.48 -0.25
C THR A 130 -6.84 10.98 1.11
N HIS A 131 -6.11 11.89 1.73
CA HIS A 131 -6.48 12.44 3.03
C HIS A 131 -7.33 13.72 2.94
N THR A 132 -7.37 14.41 1.78
CA THR A 132 -8.19 15.59 1.55
C THR A 132 -9.09 15.46 0.32
N VAL A 133 -10.18 16.23 0.30
CA VAL A 133 -11.07 16.31 -0.87
C VAL A 133 -10.36 16.97 -2.06
N SER A 134 -9.47 17.93 -1.80
CA SER A 134 -8.68 18.60 -2.85
C SER A 134 -7.78 17.59 -3.60
N LEU A 135 -7.05 16.76 -2.87
CA LEU A 135 -6.22 15.70 -3.48
C LEU A 135 -7.08 14.69 -4.24
N ARG A 136 -8.23 14.29 -3.69
CA ARG A 136 -9.15 13.43 -4.43
C ARG A 136 -9.53 14.03 -5.77
N THR A 137 -9.95 15.30 -5.79
CA THR A 137 -10.32 15.99 -7.04
C THR A 137 -9.14 16.11 -8.01
N GLN A 138 -7.92 16.25 -7.50
CA GLN A 138 -6.72 16.24 -8.33
C GLN A 138 -6.51 14.87 -8.99
N TRP A 139 -6.65 13.78 -8.24
CA TRP A 139 -6.58 12.41 -8.75
C TRP A 139 -7.68 12.14 -9.79
N GLU A 140 -8.92 12.56 -9.53
CA GLU A 140 -10.04 12.45 -10.49
C GLU A 140 -9.67 13.07 -11.85
N LYS A 141 -9.14 14.30 -11.81
CA LYS A 141 -8.71 15.02 -13.02
C LYS A 141 -7.56 14.31 -13.75
N GLU A 142 -6.58 13.82 -13.02
CA GLU A 142 -5.42 13.16 -13.63
C GLU A 142 -5.80 11.80 -14.22
N ILE A 143 -6.66 11.02 -13.56
CA ILE A 143 -7.19 9.75 -14.09
C ILE A 143 -7.94 10.00 -15.40
N LYS A 144 -8.82 11.00 -15.42
CA LYS A 144 -9.56 11.38 -16.64
C LYS A 144 -8.63 11.80 -17.77
N LYS A 145 -7.61 12.60 -17.47
CA LYS A 145 -6.61 13.06 -18.44
C LYS A 145 -5.77 11.88 -19.00
N VAL A 146 -5.33 10.97 -18.14
CA VAL A 146 -4.43 9.86 -18.51
C VAL A 146 -5.17 8.74 -19.23
N PHE A 147 -6.35 8.37 -18.75
CA PHE A 147 -7.08 7.20 -19.23
C PHE A 147 -8.35 7.52 -19.99
N GLY A 148 -8.84 8.75 -19.94
CA GLY A 148 -10.09 9.13 -20.59
C GLY A 148 -11.36 8.58 -19.92
N ILE A 149 -11.25 8.08 -18.69
CA ILE A 149 -12.37 7.52 -17.92
C ILE A 149 -12.69 8.37 -16.68
N GLU A 150 -13.93 8.31 -16.22
CA GLU A 150 -14.29 8.82 -14.89
C GLU A 150 -13.98 7.74 -13.85
N PRO A 151 -13.20 8.06 -12.79
CA PRO A 151 -12.97 7.13 -11.71
C PRO A 151 -14.20 6.97 -10.82
N GLY A 152 -14.33 5.84 -10.14
CA GLY A 152 -15.27 5.68 -9.04
C GLY A 152 -14.88 6.56 -7.84
N ILE A 153 -15.87 6.93 -7.02
CA ILE A 153 -15.66 7.83 -5.89
C ILE A 153 -16.23 7.23 -4.61
N ILE A 154 -15.41 7.24 -3.55
CA ILE A 154 -15.84 6.95 -2.18
C ILE A 154 -15.60 8.18 -1.32
N GLY A 155 -16.66 8.93 -1.03
CA GLY A 155 -16.59 10.15 -0.20
C GLY A 155 -17.54 11.23 -0.67
N SER A 156 -17.78 12.24 0.18
CA SER A 156 -18.71 13.35 -0.08
C SER A 156 -20.12 12.87 -0.50
N GLY A 157 -20.64 11.84 0.19
CA GLY A 157 -21.97 11.26 -0.11
C GLY A 157 -22.01 10.32 -1.31
N LYS A 158 -20.91 10.11 -2.02
CA LYS A 158 -20.82 9.19 -3.16
C LYS A 158 -20.22 7.84 -2.73
N TYR A 159 -20.73 6.76 -3.31
CA TYR A 159 -20.18 5.42 -3.22
C TYR A 159 -20.31 4.73 -4.57
N ASP A 160 -19.28 4.79 -5.36
CA ASP A 160 -19.19 4.10 -6.64
C ASP A 160 -17.85 3.35 -6.74
N ILE A 161 -17.94 2.04 -6.82
CA ILE A 161 -16.78 1.14 -6.95
C ILE A 161 -16.81 0.37 -8.28
N SER A 162 -17.67 0.77 -9.23
CA SER A 162 -17.81 0.07 -10.52
C SER A 162 -16.58 0.20 -11.43
N PRO A 163 -15.93 1.39 -11.55
CA PRO A 163 -14.79 1.56 -12.44
C PRO A 163 -13.55 0.80 -11.97
N PRO A 164 -12.59 0.52 -12.88
CA PRO A 164 -11.32 -0.14 -12.55
C PRO A 164 -10.44 0.68 -11.60
N ILE A 165 -10.63 1.99 -11.55
CA ILE A 165 -9.93 2.90 -10.65
C ILE A 165 -10.95 3.65 -9.80
N VAL A 166 -10.76 3.62 -8.49
CA VAL A 166 -11.62 4.29 -7.50
C VAL A 166 -10.77 5.21 -6.63
N VAL A 167 -11.25 6.42 -6.35
CA VAL A 167 -10.57 7.36 -5.46
C VAL A 167 -11.41 7.56 -4.20
N GLY A 168 -10.81 7.37 -3.03
CA GLY A 168 -11.50 7.46 -1.76
C GLY A 168 -10.81 8.35 -0.73
N ASN A 169 -11.60 9.05 0.08
CA ASN A 169 -11.07 9.79 1.22
C ASN A 169 -10.90 8.86 2.42
N ILE A 170 -9.75 8.91 3.08
CA ILE A 170 -9.40 8.04 4.21
C ILE A 170 -10.47 8.02 5.31
N GLN A 171 -11.06 9.18 5.64
CA GLN A 171 -12.09 9.29 6.68
C GLN A 171 -13.37 8.50 6.34
N THR A 172 -13.73 8.43 5.03
CA THR A 172 -14.88 7.65 4.57
C THR A 172 -14.53 6.17 4.49
N LEU A 173 -13.36 5.85 3.95
CA LEU A 173 -12.85 4.48 3.85
C LEU A 173 -12.73 3.81 5.22
N TYR A 174 -12.27 4.54 6.24
CA TYR A 174 -12.21 4.04 7.61
C TYR A 174 -13.55 3.56 8.15
N LYS A 175 -14.66 4.27 7.80
CA LYS A 175 -16.03 3.87 8.18
C LYS A 175 -16.53 2.63 7.45
N LEU A 176 -15.93 2.31 6.29
CA LEU A 176 -16.26 1.14 5.46
C LEU A 176 -15.37 -0.06 5.75
N ARG A 177 -14.49 0.02 6.76
CA ARG A 177 -13.61 -1.08 7.16
C ARG A 177 -14.41 -2.36 7.41
N GLY A 178 -13.90 -3.49 6.92
CA GLY A 178 -14.58 -4.79 6.93
C GLY A 178 -15.55 -5.03 5.76
N LYS A 179 -15.78 -4.04 4.89
CA LYS A 179 -16.76 -4.13 3.80
C LYS A 179 -16.15 -4.07 2.40
N ILE A 180 -14.98 -3.43 2.26
CA ILE A 180 -14.38 -3.13 0.94
C ILE A 180 -13.00 -3.78 0.73
N GLU A 181 -12.43 -4.45 1.70
CA GLU A 181 -11.05 -4.97 1.63
C GLU A 181 -10.83 -6.00 0.53
N LYS A 182 -11.91 -6.65 0.09
CA LYS A 182 -11.85 -7.65 -0.99
C LYS A 182 -12.24 -7.10 -2.36
N GLU A 183 -12.55 -5.81 -2.44
CA GLU A 183 -13.03 -5.17 -3.66
C GLU A 183 -11.88 -4.59 -4.52
N PHE A 184 -10.64 -4.63 -4.03
CA PHE A 184 -9.50 -4.04 -4.68
C PHE A 184 -8.28 -4.96 -4.63
N GLY A 185 -7.56 -5.08 -5.74
CA GLY A 185 -6.30 -5.82 -5.85
C GLY A 185 -5.06 -4.92 -5.67
N THR A 186 -5.18 -3.63 -5.97
CA THR A 186 -4.11 -2.63 -5.79
C THR A 186 -4.57 -1.49 -4.89
N LEU A 187 -3.70 -1.07 -3.97
CA LEU A 187 -3.90 0.08 -3.10
C LEU A 187 -2.79 1.11 -3.34
N ILE A 188 -3.16 2.32 -3.70
CA ILE A 188 -2.26 3.47 -3.78
C ILE A 188 -2.59 4.41 -2.62
N ILE A 189 -1.61 4.73 -1.80
CA ILE A 189 -1.76 5.67 -0.69
C ILE A 189 -0.97 6.92 -1.02
N ASP A 190 -1.67 8.01 -1.33
CA ASP A 190 -1.05 9.29 -1.61
C ASP A 190 -0.70 10.02 -0.32
N GLU A 191 0.51 10.61 -0.27
CA GLU A 191 1.05 11.29 0.92
C GLU A 191 0.98 10.39 2.17
N CYS A 192 1.47 9.15 2.06
CA CYS A 192 1.35 8.10 3.07
C CYS A 192 1.94 8.49 4.46
N HIS A 193 2.73 9.55 4.54
CA HIS A 193 3.26 10.09 5.79
C HIS A 193 2.19 10.81 6.66
N HIS A 194 0.98 11.01 6.12
CA HIS A 194 -0.17 11.58 6.83
C HIS A 194 -1.18 10.52 7.32
N ILE A 195 -0.89 9.21 7.15
CA ILE A 195 -1.82 8.12 7.49
C ILE A 195 -1.32 7.31 8.67
#